data_2fb41e0405f3dad85d3b1d907221f279
#
_entry.id   2fb41e0405f3dad85d3b1d907221f279
#
_cell.length_a   1.000
_cell.length_b   1.000
_cell.length_c   1.000
_cell.angle_alpha   90.00
_cell.angle_beta   90.00
_cell.angle_gamma   90.00
#
_symmetry.space_group_name_H-M   'P 1'
#
loop_
_entity.id
_entity.type
_entity.pdbx_description
1 polymer ?
#
loop_
_entity_poly.entity_id
_entity_poly.type
_entity_poly.pdbx_seq_one_letter_code
_entity_poly.pdbx_strand_id
1 'polypeptide(L)'
;MPLPPEPVLAAFNAEFHPRRTQGELVGPAWDNGIRVGDIVFAEARPWTGWSAKVREKLSLPGARIARPVLTADGRYTAAGWKATQFVEGQLRGRIDETVQMALCLDEALELAPLPTVDRRDDVFARAERAAWEESGEAYSDAELAQLPLVTAHMDVLGTTVFSGANPPALTDIVPSAAPRPVGWSAALVMVDGLIAGVVDDDICARFASVPGIQQLLLRAVAYRRYVNTLHPRSKATVRSNIERVEEALVSAASDTL
;
A
#
# COMPACT_ATOMS: atom_id res chain seq x y z
N MET A 1 -27.84 0.56 -1.79
CA MET A 1 -27.04 1.42 -0.91
C MET A 1 -27.22 2.88 -1.30
N PRO A 2 -27.04 3.83 -0.37
CA PRO A 2 -27.07 5.23 -0.72
C PRO A 2 -25.98 5.54 -1.77
N LEU A 3 -26.30 6.39 -2.72
CA LEU A 3 -25.34 6.94 -3.67
C LEU A 3 -24.41 7.94 -2.97
N PRO A 4 -23.24 8.25 -3.55
CA PRO A 4 -22.47 9.44 -3.16
C PRO A 4 -23.38 10.69 -3.19
N PRO A 5 -23.10 11.72 -2.38
CA PRO A 5 -23.88 12.96 -2.39
C PRO A 5 -24.00 13.56 -3.80
N GLU A 6 -25.17 14.09 -4.14
CA GLU A 6 -25.42 14.67 -5.46
C GLU A 6 -24.37 15.71 -5.91
N PRO A 7 -23.88 16.61 -5.03
CA PRO A 7 -22.80 17.54 -5.42
C PRO A 7 -21.50 16.83 -5.80
N VAL A 8 -21.23 15.65 -5.23
CA VAL A 8 -20.05 14.85 -5.59
C VAL A 8 -20.23 14.23 -6.96
N LEU A 9 -21.40 13.61 -7.23
CA LEU A 9 -21.71 13.06 -8.55
C LEU A 9 -21.62 14.13 -9.63
N ALA A 10 -22.17 15.32 -9.38
CA ALA A 10 -22.08 16.46 -10.29
C ALA A 10 -20.65 16.89 -10.55
N ALA A 11 -19.83 17.02 -9.50
CA ALA A 11 -18.43 17.44 -9.63
C ALA A 11 -17.60 16.50 -10.54
N PHE A 12 -17.90 15.19 -10.54
CA PHE A 12 -17.22 14.20 -11.37
C PHE A 12 -17.99 13.86 -12.67
N ASN A 13 -18.99 14.66 -13.07
CA ASN A 13 -19.86 14.41 -14.22
C ASN A 13 -20.55 13.04 -14.19
N ALA A 14 -20.76 12.49 -13.01
CA ALA A 14 -21.35 11.16 -12.84
C ALA A 14 -22.87 11.19 -12.61
N GLU A 15 -23.47 12.37 -12.55
CA GLU A 15 -24.91 12.57 -12.39
C GLU A 15 -25.75 12.02 -13.56
N PHE A 16 -25.15 12.00 -14.75
CA PHE A 16 -25.78 11.47 -15.98
C PHE A 16 -25.39 10.01 -16.28
N HIS A 17 -24.69 9.35 -15.36
CA HIS A 17 -24.25 7.95 -15.61
C HIS A 17 -25.49 7.03 -15.75
N PRO A 18 -25.61 6.21 -16.82
CA PRO A 18 -26.79 5.38 -17.08
C PRO A 18 -27.11 4.38 -15.97
N ARG A 19 -26.11 3.98 -15.16
CA ARG A 19 -26.22 3.03 -14.05
C ARG A 19 -26.28 3.71 -12.68
N ARG A 20 -26.58 5.00 -12.61
CA ARG A 20 -26.62 5.79 -11.38
C ARG A 20 -27.67 5.31 -10.37
N THR A 21 -28.66 4.54 -10.79
CA THR A 21 -29.81 4.16 -9.95
C THR A 21 -29.45 3.27 -8.76
N GLN A 22 -28.26 2.64 -8.76
CA GLN A 22 -27.80 1.77 -7.67
C GLN A 22 -26.30 1.93 -7.44
N GLY A 23 -25.92 2.27 -6.20
CA GLY A 23 -24.53 2.18 -5.73
C GLY A 23 -24.24 0.78 -5.18
N GLU A 24 -23.09 0.24 -5.50
CA GLU A 24 -22.58 -1.03 -4.98
C GLU A 24 -21.42 -0.74 -4.01
N LEU A 25 -21.47 -1.30 -2.80
CA LEU A 25 -20.33 -1.22 -1.88
C LEU A 25 -19.22 -2.12 -2.40
N VAL A 26 -18.05 -1.55 -2.62
CA VAL A 26 -16.84 -2.27 -2.96
C VAL A 26 -15.94 -2.44 -1.73
N GLY A 27 -15.07 -3.46 -1.75
CA GLY A 27 -14.32 -3.88 -0.56
C GLY A 27 -13.15 -2.96 -0.19
N PRO A 28 -12.32 -3.44 0.78
CA PRO A 28 -11.20 -2.67 1.34
C PRO A 28 -10.20 -2.16 0.31
N ALA A 29 -9.95 -2.91 -0.76
CA ALA A 29 -9.06 -2.48 -1.84
C ALA A 29 -9.49 -1.15 -2.50
N TRP A 30 -10.71 -0.72 -2.26
CA TRP A 30 -11.33 0.50 -2.77
C TRP A 30 -11.74 1.45 -1.65
N ASP A 31 -11.07 1.42 -0.50
CA ASP A 31 -11.41 2.19 0.71
C ASP A 31 -12.87 1.98 1.16
N ASN A 32 -13.46 0.83 0.90
CA ASN A 32 -14.89 0.54 1.12
C ASN A 32 -15.80 1.56 0.44
N GLY A 33 -15.41 2.03 -0.73
CA GLY A 33 -16.12 3.04 -1.49
C GLY A 33 -17.44 2.53 -2.12
N ILE A 34 -18.08 3.40 -2.85
CA ILE A 34 -19.34 3.14 -3.54
C ILE A 34 -19.08 3.15 -5.05
N ARG A 35 -19.30 2.02 -5.70
CA ARG A 35 -19.21 1.90 -7.15
C ARG A 35 -20.52 2.37 -7.80
N VAL A 36 -20.41 3.24 -8.77
CA VAL A 36 -21.51 3.69 -9.65
C VAL A 36 -21.05 3.49 -11.09
N GLY A 37 -21.58 2.49 -11.74
CA GLY A 37 -21.15 2.11 -13.09
C GLY A 37 -19.70 1.59 -13.10
N ASP A 38 -18.82 2.31 -13.75
CA ASP A 38 -17.38 2.04 -13.87
C ASP A 38 -16.49 2.96 -13.01
N ILE A 39 -17.10 3.72 -12.10
CA ILE A 39 -16.41 4.64 -11.21
C ILE A 39 -16.64 4.21 -9.75
N VAL A 40 -15.57 4.23 -8.95
CA VAL A 40 -15.62 4.07 -7.50
C VAL A 40 -15.40 5.42 -6.83
N PHE A 41 -16.32 5.77 -5.95
CA PHE A 41 -16.26 6.95 -5.11
C PHE A 41 -15.89 6.55 -3.70
N ALA A 42 -14.88 7.19 -3.12
CA ALA A 42 -14.43 6.94 -1.76
C ALA A 42 -14.04 8.25 -1.07
N GLU A 43 -13.94 8.20 0.26
CA GLU A 43 -13.46 9.33 1.05
C GLU A 43 -12.02 9.70 0.68
N ALA A 44 -11.77 10.98 0.46
CA ALA A 44 -10.43 11.48 0.18
C ALA A 44 -9.57 11.47 1.45
N ARG A 45 -8.30 11.06 1.30
CA ARG A 45 -7.28 11.12 2.34
C ARG A 45 -6.34 12.30 2.08
N PRO A 46 -5.55 12.75 3.07
CA PRO A 46 -4.62 13.86 2.87
C PRO A 46 -3.68 13.69 1.67
N TRP A 47 -3.30 12.47 1.34
CA TRP A 47 -2.40 12.14 0.23
C TRP A 47 -3.11 11.84 -1.09
N THR A 48 -4.44 11.89 -1.15
CA THR A 48 -5.22 11.49 -2.35
C THR A 48 -4.79 12.25 -3.61
N GLY A 49 -4.57 13.56 -3.51
CA GLY A 49 -4.14 14.35 -4.64
C GLY A 49 -2.77 13.92 -5.19
N TRP A 50 -1.83 13.60 -4.30
CA TRP A 50 -0.53 13.06 -4.68
C TRP A 50 -0.65 11.69 -5.33
N SER A 51 -1.33 10.74 -4.67
CA SER A 51 -1.55 9.38 -5.22
C SER A 51 -2.21 9.42 -6.60
N ALA A 52 -3.24 10.23 -6.76
CA ALA A 52 -3.93 10.38 -8.03
C ALA A 52 -3.00 10.92 -9.13
N LYS A 53 -2.23 11.97 -8.85
CA LYS A 53 -1.27 12.56 -9.78
C LYS A 53 -0.18 11.56 -10.20
N VAL A 54 0.29 10.72 -9.27
CA VAL A 54 1.24 9.65 -9.57
C VAL A 54 0.59 8.58 -10.43
N ARG A 55 -0.57 8.03 -10.01
CA ARG A 55 -1.28 6.97 -10.73
C ARG A 55 -1.73 7.39 -12.13
N GLU A 56 -2.01 8.66 -12.36
CA GLU A 56 -2.36 9.17 -13.69
C GLU A 56 -1.28 8.89 -14.73
N LYS A 57 0.00 8.97 -14.32
CA LYS A 57 1.17 8.82 -15.21
C LYS A 57 1.88 7.49 -15.06
N LEU A 58 1.66 6.79 -13.95
CA LEU A 58 2.36 5.57 -13.61
C LEU A 58 2.10 4.48 -14.65
N SER A 59 3.16 3.83 -15.10
CA SER A 59 3.12 2.62 -15.91
C SER A 59 4.01 1.57 -15.26
N LEU A 60 3.46 0.40 -14.99
CA LEU A 60 4.19 -0.71 -14.41
C LEU A 60 4.15 -1.90 -15.37
N PRO A 61 5.31 -2.48 -15.74
CA PRO A 61 5.33 -3.72 -16.49
C PRO A 61 4.57 -4.82 -15.75
N GLY A 62 3.68 -5.51 -16.43
CA GLY A 62 2.93 -6.62 -15.85
C GLY A 62 1.85 -6.25 -14.85
N ALA A 63 1.52 -4.97 -14.68
CA ALA A 63 0.45 -4.53 -13.79
C ALA A 63 -0.47 -3.48 -14.44
N ARG A 64 -1.71 -3.44 -14.01
CA ARG A 64 -2.69 -2.41 -14.39
C ARG A 64 -2.79 -1.38 -13.26
N ILE A 65 -3.07 -0.14 -13.61
CA ILE A 65 -3.25 0.95 -12.64
C ILE A 65 -4.68 1.47 -12.76
N ALA A 66 -5.43 1.46 -11.66
CA ALA A 66 -6.73 2.08 -11.60
C ALA A 66 -6.56 3.61 -11.67
N ARG A 67 -7.04 4.21 -12.76
CA ARG A 67 -6.83 5.62 -13.05
C ARG A 67 -7.75 6.52 -12.21
N PRO A 68 -7.26 7.66 -11.72
CA PRO A 68 -8.13 8.64 -11.09
C PRO A 68 -9.10 9.22 -12.12
N VAL A 69 -10.30 9.54 -11.65
CA VAL A 69 -11.26 10.33 -12.41
C VAL A 69 -11.16 11.77 -11.92
N LEU A 70 -10.97 12.71 -12.84
CA LEU A 70 -10.92 14.13 -12.53
C LEU A 70 -12.32 14.73 -12.44
N THR A 71 -12.45 15.75 -11.61
CA THR A 71 -13.62 16.62 -11.62
C THR A 71 -13.71 17.43 -12.91
N ALA A 72 -14.86 18.02 -13.19
CA ALA A 72 -15.06 18.89 -14.37
C ALA A 72 -14.07 20.06 -14.44
N ASP A 73 -13.57 20.53 -13.30
CA ASP A 73 -12.57 21.60 -13.20
C ASP A 73 -11.12 21.08 -13.03
N GLY A 74 -10.89 19.77 -13.29
CA GLY A 74 -9.55 19.17 -13.34
C GLY A 74 -8.93 18.85 -11.99
N ARG A 75 -9.69 18.81 -10.90
CA ARG A 75 -9.20 18.40 -9.57
C ARG A 75 -9.35 16.90 -9.35
N TYR A 76 -8.55 16.34 -8.43
CA TYR A 76 -8.63 14.92 -8.03
C TYR A 76 -9.62 14.65 -6.90
N THR A 77 -10.12 15.72 -6.25
CA THR A 77 -11.05 15.60 -5.11
C THR A 77 -12.11 16.67 -5.16
N ALA A 78 -13.32 16.34 -4.68
CA ALA A 78 -14.43 17.28 -4.49
C ALA A 78 -15.21 16.94 -3.23
N ALA A 79 -15.51 17.93 -2.40
CA ALA A 79 -16.30 17.79 -1.17
C ALA A 79 -15.84 16.62 -0.27
N GLY A 80 -14.52 16.40 -0.15
CA GLY A 80 -13.95 15.31 0.65
C GLY A 80 -14.01 13.92 -0.01
N TRP A 81 -14.33 13.83 -1.29
CA TRP A 81 -14.39 12.58 -2.06
C TRP A 81 -13.35 12.53 -3.16
N LYS A 82 -12.90 11.32 -3.49
CA LYS A 82 -12.14 10.95 -4.69
C LYS A 82 -12.97 10.04 -5.58
N ALA A 83 -12.62 9.99 -6.87
CA ALA A 83 -13.18 9.05 -7.81
C ALA A 83 -12.06 8.32 -8.57
N THR A 84 -12.25 7.03 -8.81
CA THR A 84 -11.26 6.16 -9.47
C THR A 84 -12.00 5.23 -10.44
N GLN A 85 -11.45 5.00 -11.61
CA GLN A 85 -11.97 4.01 -12.57
C GLN A 85 -11.94 2.63 -11.92
N PHE A 86 -13.07 1.94 -11.96
CA PHE A 86 -13.18 0.58 -11.43
C PHE A 86 -12.39 -0.40 -12.31
N VAL A 87 -11.60 -1.23 -11.68
CA VAL A 87 -10.93 -2.37 -12.30
C VAL A 87 -11.39 -3.63 -11.61
N GLU A 88 -11.91 -4.58 -12.36
CA GLU A 88 -12.38 -5.85 -11.81
C GLU A 88 -11.25 -6.63 -11.16
N GLY A 89 -11.54 -7.23 -10.00
CA GLY A 89 -10.62 -8.07 -9.25
C GLY A 89 -10.98 -8.14 -7.77
N GLN A 90 -10.29 -9.01 -7.07
CA GLN A 90 -10.42 -9.22 -5.62
C GLN A 90 -9.04 -9.31 -4.99
N LEU A 91 -8.93 -8.93 -3.71
CA LEU A 91 -7.73 -9.20 -2.92
C LEU A 91 -7.45 -10.70 -2.89
N ARG A 92 -6.19 -11.08 -3.09
CA ARG A 92 -5.72 -12.47 -3.06
C ARG A 92 -4.35 -12.54 -2.39
N GLY A 93 -4.08 -13.64 -1.70
CA GLY A 93 -2.79 -13.91 -1.09
C GLY A 93 -1.73 -14.39 -2.11
N ARG A 94 -1.62 -13.73 -3.26
CA ARG A 94 -0.59 -14.02 -4.29
C ARG A 94 0.68 -13.24 -3.95
N ILE A 95 1.36 -13.67 -2.88
CA ILE A 95 2.41 -12.86 -2.25
C ILE A 95 3.59 -12.67 -3.19
N ASP A 96 4.15 -13.71 -3.77
CA ASP A 96 5.33 -13.60 -4.67
C ASP A 96 5.09 -12.61 -5.83
N GLU A 97 3.90 -12.67 -6.45
CA GLU A 97 3.56 -11.73 -7.55
C GLU A 97 3.38 -10.30 -7.03
N THR A 98 2.83 -10.15 -5.83
CA THR A 98 2.66 -8.83 -5.22
C THR A 98 4.02 -8.25 -4.81
N VAL A 99 4.96 -9.07 -4.34
CA VAL A 99 6.36 -8.66 -4.07
C VAL A 99 7.04 -8.18 -5.35
N GLN A 100 6.94 -8.94 -6.45
CA GLN A 100 7.51 -8.53 -7.74
C GLN A 100 6.93 -7.20 -8.21
N MET A 101 5.62 -7.03 -8.11
CA MET A 101 4.96 -5.76 -8.45
C MET A 101 5.42 -4.61 -7.53
N ALA A 102 5.62 -4.87 -6.23
CA ALA A 102 6.08 -3.87 -5.28
C ALA A 102 7.52 -3.39 -5.59
N LEU A 103 8.41 -4.30 -6.01
CA LEU A 103 9.76 -3.94 -6.46
C LEU A 103 9.71 -3.04 -7.71
N CYS A 104 8.95 -3.41 -8.72
CA CYS A 104 8.77 -2.56 -9.91
C CYS A 104 8.11 -1.22 -9.57
N LEU A 105 7.21 -1.21 -8.58
CA LEU A 105 6.57 0.02 -8.12
C LEU A 105 7.57 0.95 -7.43
N ASP A 106 8.41 0.44 -6.51
CA ASP A 106 9.42 1.24 -5.84
C ASP A 106 10.40 1.88 -6.86
N GLU A 107 10.87 1.12 -7.85
CA GLU A 107 11.69 1.65 -8.95
C GLU A 107 10.96 2.76 -9.74
N ALA A 108 9.70 2.57 -10.06
CA ALA A 108 8.91 3.58 -10.78
C ALA A 108 8.65 4.84 -9.94
N LEU A 109 8.63 4.71 -8.60
CA LEU A 109 8.42 5.82 -7.67
C LEU A 109 9.69 6.64 -7.41
N GLU A 110 10.89 6.20 -7.83
CA GLU A 110 12.11 7.01 -7.75
C GLU A 110 11.98 8.35 -8.48
N LEU A 111 11.20 8.37 -9.55
CA LEU A 111 10.95 9.57 -10.35
C LEU A 111 9.68 10.34 -9.91
N ALA A 112 8.95 9.83 -8.93
CA ALA A 112 7.74 10.48 -8.45
C ALA A 112 8.09 11.67 -7.54
N PRO A 113 7.36 12.79 -7.63
CA PRO A 113 7.57 13.90 -6.71
C PRO A 113 7.21 13.47 -5.29
N LEU A 114 7.95 13.96 -4.30
CA LEU A 114 7.60 13.75 -2.90
C LEU A 114 6.20 14.32 -2.60
N PRO A 115 5.40 13.65 -1.76
CA PRO A 115 4.10 14.17 -1.36
C PRO A 115 4.28 15.46 -0.56
N THR A 116 3.56 16.51 -0.95
CA THR A 116 3.46 17.77 -0.19
C THR A 116 2.36 17.64 0.86
N VAL A 117 2.43 16.61 1.67
CA VAL A 117 1.48 16.39 2.76
C VAL A 117 2.15 16.86 4.05
N ASP A 118 1.43 17.65 4.83
CA ASP A 118 1.87 18.01 6.17
C ASP A 118 2.27 16.76 6.95
N ARG A 119 3.19 16.91 7.90
CA ARG A 119 3.71 15.79 8.68
C ARG A 119 2.56 14.93 9.21
N ARG A 120 2.44 13.73 8.65
CA ARG A 120 1.42 12.77 9.07
C ARG A 120 1.66 12.35 10.53
N ASP A 121 0.59 12.32 11.31
CA ASP A 121 0.61 11.88 12.71
C ASP A 121 -0.45 10.81 13.00
N ASP A 122 -0.94 10.13 11.97
CA ASP A 122 -1.79 8.96 12.14
C ASP A 122 -1.01 7.77 12.74
N VAL A 123 -1.75 6.75 13.16
CA VAL A 123 -1.18 5.54 13.80
C VAL A 123 -0.10 4.90 12.93
N PHE A 124 -0.33 4.83 11.61
CA PHE A 124 0.60 4.21 10.68
C PHE A 124 1.89 5.01 10.53
N ALA A 125 1.78 6.32 10.41
CA ALA A 125 2.96 7.20 10.33
C ALA A 125 3.79 7.19 11.62
N ARG A 126 3.15 7.14 12.79
CA ARG A 126 3.85 6.99 14.08
C ARG A 126 4.54 5.64 14.20
N ALA A 127 3.85 4.56 13.82
CA ALA A 127 4.42 3.22 13.81
C ALA A 127 5.62 3.10 12.86
N GLU A 128 5.52 3.73 11.68
CA GLU A 128 6.60 3.76 10.71
C GLU A 128 7.84 4.48 11.27
N ARG A 129 7.68 5.67 11.86
CA ARG A 129 8.79 6.37 12.50
C ARG A 129 9.44 5.53 13.58
N ALA A 130 8.65 4.95 14.49
CA ALA A 130 9.17 4.10 15.56
C ALA A 130 9.96 2.89 15.03
N ALA A 131 9.47 2.24 13.98
CA ALA A 131 10.18 1.12 13.36
C ALA A 131 11.52 1.53 12.74
N TRP A 132 11.62 2.73 12.19
CA TRP A 132 12.87 3.24 11.61
C TRP A 132 13.83 3.85 12.65
N GLU A 133 13.35 4.15 13.86
CA GLU A 133 14.15 4.55 15.03
C GLU A 133 14.58 3.33 15.87
N GLU A 134 14.10 2.13 15.57
CA GLU A 134 14.47 0.89 16.27
C GLU A 134 15.99 0.66 16.19
N SER A 135 16.60 0.25 17.30
CA SER A 135 18.02 0.00 17.41
C SER A 135 18.28 -1.27 18.21
N GLY A 136 19.46 -1.87 18.03
CA GLY A 136 19.86 -3.11 18.68
C GLY A 136 20.84 -3.87 17.79
N GLU A 137 21.41 -4.97 18.29
CA GLU A 137 22.43 -5.75 17.61
C GLU A 137 22.00 -6.29 16.23
N ALA A 138 20.69 -6.58 16.07
CA ALA A 138 20.15 -7.09 14.81
C ALA A 138 19.96 -6.00 13.73
N TYR A 139 20.00 -4.71 14.10
CA TYR A 139 19.69 -3.60 13.18
C TYR A 139 20.98 -2.94 12.65
N SER A 140 21.06 -2.80 11.33
CA SER A 140 22.13 -2.08 10.65
C SER A 140 21.56 -1.25 9.51
N ASP A 141 21.95 0.03 9.46
CA ASP A 141 21.56 0.91 8.36
C ASP A 141 22.66 1.05 7.29
N ALA A 142 23.81 0.38 7.46
CA ALA A 142 24.98 0.55 6.59
C ALA A 142 24.69 0.21 5.12
N GLU A 143 23.97 -0.89 4.86
CA GLU A 143 23.56 -1.29 3.53
C GLU A 143 22.40 -0.41 3.03
N LEU A 144 21.42 -0.15 3.88
CA LEU A 144 20.23 0.64 3.52
C LEU A 144 20.57 2.08 3.14
N ALA A 145 21.63 2.66 3.74
CA ALA A 145 22.10 4.01 3.45
C ALA A 145 22.65 4.18 2.03
N GLN A 146 22.95 3.08 1.33
CA GLN A 146 23.45 3.10 -0.05
C GLN A 146 22.31 2.98 -1.09
N LEU A 147 21.08 2.68 -0.64
CA LEU A 147 19.95 2.46 -1.54
C LEU A 147 19.26 3.78 -1.90
N PRO A 148 18.72 3.90 -3.13
CA PRO A 148 17.85 5.01 -3.50
C PRO A 148 16.67 5.13 -2.54
N LEU A 149 16.24 6.36 -2.29
CA LEU A 149 15.09 6.66 -1.43
C LEU A 149 13.89 7.02 -2.28
N VAL A 150 12.75 6.42 -1.98
CA VAL A 150 11.47 6.64 -2.66
C VAL A 150 10.35 6.95 -1.67
N THR A 151 9.27 7.54 -2.14
CA THR A 151 8.01 7.52 -1.40
C THR A 151 7.39 6.13 -1.60
N ALA A 152 7.70 5.20 -0.69
CA ALA A 152 7.26 3.82 -0.78
C ALA A 152 5.75 3.67 -0.56
N HIS A 153 5.18 2.59 -1.08
CA HIS A 153 3.78 2.26 -0.89
C HIS A 153 3.57 1.38 0.35
N MET A 154 2.83 1.88 1.33
CA MET A 154 2.67 1.24 2.65
C MET A 154 1.62 0.13 2.72
N ASP A 155 0.84 -0.10 1.65
CA ASP A 155 -0.28 -1.06 1.64
C ASP A 155 -0.48 -1.69 0.25
N VAL A 156 0.60 -2.22 -0.34
CA VAL A 156 0.54 -2.83 -1.68
C VAL A 156 -0.42 -4.02 -1.69
N LEU A 157 -0.36 -4.87 -0.66
CA LEU A 157 -1.20 -6.08 -0.57
C LEU A 157 -2.69 -5.72 -0.44
N GLY A 158 -3.02 -4.66 0.33
CA GLY A 158 -4.39 -4.21 0.54
C GLY A 158 -4.99 -3.43 -0.64
N THR A 159 -4.16 -2.98 -1.58
CA THR A 159 -4.58 -2.21 -2.76
C THR A 159 -4.35 -2.94 -4.08
N THR A 160 -3.91 -4.20 -4.06
CA THR A 160 -3.70 -5.01 -5.27
C THR A 160 -4.82 -6.02 -5.45
N VAL A 161 -5.52 -5.93 -6.57
CA VAL A 161 -6.61 -6.85 -6.93
C VAL A 161 -6.24 -7.73 -8.12
N PHE A 162 -6.72 -8.96 -8.09
CA PHE A 162 -6.49 -10.00 -9.11
C PHE A 162 -7.79 -10.44 -9.75
N SER A 163 -7.82 -10.58 -11.07
CA SER A 163 -8.98 -11.04 -11.86
C SER A 163 -8.54 -12.09 -12.89
N GLY A 164 -8.78 -13.36 -12.59
CA GLY A 164 -8.42 -14.48 -13.49
C GLY A 164 -6.94 -14.48 -13.86
N ALA A 165 -6.67 -14.55 -15.16
CA ALA A 165 -5.32 -14.50 -15.74
C ALA A 165 -4.85 -13.08 -16.10
N ASN A 166 -5.66 -12.05 -15.85
CA ASN A 166 -5.25 -10.68 -16.10
C ASN A 166 -4.11 -10.27 -15.17
N PRO A 167 -3.22 -9.37 -15.61
CA PRO A 167 -2.23 -8.77 -14.72
C PRO A 167 -2.88 -8.16 -13.48
N PRO A 168 -2.21 -8.19 -12.32
CA PRO A 168 -2.72 -7.54 -11.11
C PRO A 168 -3.02 -6.05 -11.35
N ALA A 169 -3.93 -5.49 -10.56
CA ALA A 169 -4.28 -4.09 -10.68
C ALA A 169 -4.09 -3.37 -9.34
N LEU A 170 -3.33 -2.28 -9.37
CA LEU A 170 -3.14 -1.37 -8.24
C LEU A 170 -4.29 -0.35 -8.21
N THR A 171 -5.02 -0.29 -7.10
CA THR A 171 -6.21 0.57 -6.95
C THR A 171 -5.89 1.94 -6.35
N ASP A 172 -4.88 2.01 -5.48
CA ASP A 172 -4.42 3.25 -4.87
C ASP A 172 -2.94 3.16 -4.45
N ILE A 173 -2.33 4.28 -4.05
CA ILE A 173 -1.00 4.35 -3.45
C ILE A 173 -1.10 5.07 -2.10
N VAL A 174 -0.73 4.37 -1.04
CA VAL A 174 -0.63 4.94 0.32
C VAL A 174 0.84 5.30 0.57
N PRO A 175 1.22 6.58 0.60
CA PRO A 175 2.63 6.94 0.72
C PRO A 175 3.19 6.65 2.11
N SER A 176 4.48 6.36 2.18
CA SER A 176 5.25 6.34 3.41
C SER A 176 5.27 7.74 4.08
N ALA A 177 5.49 7.80 5.38
CA ALA A 177 5.54 9.06 6.13
C ALA A 177 6.85 9.84 5.87
N ALA A 178 7.87 9.16 5.38
CA ALA A 178 9.14 9.73 4.93
C ALA A 178 9.68 8.90 3.77
N PRO A 179 10.64 9.42 2.97
CA PRO A 179 11.34 8.63 1.96
C PRO A 179 11.98 7.38 2.60
N ARG A 180 11.86 6.24 1.91
CA ARG A 180 12.37 4.94 2.36
C ARG A 180 13.23 4.30 1.27
N PRO A 181 14.19 3.43 1.64
CA PRO A 181 14.96 2.69 0.65
C PRO A 181 14.06 1.87 -0.28
N VAL A 182 14.43 1.79 -1.54
CA VAL A 182 13.80 0.87 -2.51
C VAL A 182 13.79 -0.54 -1.93
N GLY A 183 12.72 -1.30 -2.21
CA GLY A 183 12.48 -2.61 -1.60
C GLY A 183 11.64 -2.58 -0.33
N TRP A 184 11.38 -1.40 0.26
CA TRP A 184 10.56 -1.27 1.45
C TRP A 184 9.12 -1.75 1.23
N SER A 185 8.49 -1.36 0.11
CA SER A 185 7.14 -1.83 -0.23
C SER A 185 7.08 -3.36 -0.36
N ALA A 186 8.12 -3.97 -0.94
CA ALA A 186 8.23 -5.41 -1.09
C ALA A 186 8.41 -6.13 0.26
N ALA A 187 9.27 -5.60 1.14
CA ALA A 187 9.47 -6.14 2.48
C ALA A 187 8.16 -6.14 3.31
N LEU A 188 7.36 -5.08 3.19
CA LEU A 188 6.03 -5.02 3.83
C LEU A 188 5.11 -6.13 3.33
N VAL A 189 5.07 -6.39 2.02
CA VAL A 189 4.26 -7.48 1.44
C VAL A 189 4.71 -8.84 1.94
N MET A 190 6.04 -9.10 2.00
CA MET A 190 6.59 -10.35 2.51
C MET A 190 6.21 -10.59 3.97
N VAL A 191 6.43 -9.59 4.82
CA VAL A 191 6.09 -9.66 6.25
C VAL A 191 4.58 -9.85 6.46
N ASP A 192 3.74 -9.15 5.70
CA ASP A 192 2.29 -9.33 5.78
C ASP A 192 1.86 -10.76 5.40
N GLY A 193 2.48 -11.33 4.36
CA GLY A 193 2.26 -12.71 3.95
C GLY A 193 2.66 -13.73 5.03
N LEU A 194 3.82 -13.52 5.67
CA LEU A 194 4.32 -14.36 6.77
C LEU A 194 3.43 -14.26 8.02
N ILE A 195 3.02 -13.06 8.40
CA ILE A 195 2.12 -12.82 9.56
C ILE A 195 0.75 -13.47 9.30
N ALA A 196 0.24 -13.37 8.09
CA ALA A 196 -1.04 -13.97 7.71
C ALA A 196 -0.96 -15.50 7.53
N GLY A 197 0.24 -16.08 7.45
CA GLY A 197 0.46 -17.51 7.20
C GLY A 197 0.01 -17.97 5.81
N VAL A 198 0.04 -17.06 4.82
CA VAL A 198 -0.35 -17.35 3.42
C VAL A 198 0.85 -17.59 2.51
N VAL A 199 2.05 -17.53 3.06
CA VAL A 199 3.32 -17.85 2.41
C VAL A 199 4.24 -18.52 3.44
N ASP A 200 5.14 -19.38 2.96
CA ASP A 200 6.17 -20.03 3.76
C ASP A 200 7.40 -19.14 4.00
N ASP A 201 8.27 -19.56 4.93
CA ASP A 201 9.48 -18.82 5.28
C ASP A 201 10.52 -18.80 4.13
N ASP A 202 10.40 -19.72 3.15
CA ASP A 202 11.26 -19.75 1.96
C ASP A 202 11.13 -18.50 1.10
N ILE A 203 10.09 -17.67 1.31
CA ILE A 203 9.97 -16.38 0.63
C ILE A 203 11.20 -15.50 0.84
N CYS A 204 11.82 -15.55 2.02
CA CYS A 204 13.04 -14.78 2.30
C CYS A 204 14.19 -15.20 1.40
N ALA A 205 14.33 -16.52 1.15
CA ALA A 205 15.34 -17.05 0.25
C ALA A 205 15.04 -16.71 -1.22
N ARG A 206 13.77 -16.77 -1.64
CA ARG A 206 13.37 -16.42 -3.01
C ARG A 206 13.69 -14.97 -3.39
N PHE A 207 13.70 -14.06 -2.41
CA PHE A 207 13.98 -12.64 -2.62
C PHE A 207 15.31 -12.18 -1.98
N ALA A 208 16.20 -13.10 -1.63
CA ALA A 208 17.49 -12.80 -1.01
C ALA A 208 18.42 -11.90 -1.87
N SER A 209 18.18 -11.84 -3.19
CA SER A 209 18.93 -10.96 -4.09
C SER A 209 18.52 -9.49 -4.04
N VAL A 210 17.43 -9.15 -3.35
CA VAL A 210 17.00 -7.75 -3.18
C VAL A 210 17.97 -7.08 -2.18
N PRO A 211 18.62 -5.98 -2.58
CA PRO A 211 19.59 -5.31 -1.71
C PRO A 211 18.96 -4.86 -0.39
N GLY A 212 19.63 -5.14 0.72
CA GLY A 212 19.18 -4.75 2.04
C GLY A 212 17.95 -5.47 2.56
N ILE A 213 17.47 -6.53 1.87
CA ILE A 213 16.18 -7.16 2.19
C ILE A 213 16.09 -7.63 3.63
N GLN A 214 17.16 -8.17 4.21
CA GLN A 214 17.14 -8.64 5.60
C GLN A 214 16.82 -7.50 6.56
N GLN A 215 17.50 -6.37 6.41
CA GLN A 215 17.27 -5.19 7.23
C GLN A 215 15.89 -4.57 6.96
N LEU A 216 15.43 -4.56 5.72
CA LEU A 216 14.07 -4.12 5.36
C LEU A 216 13.00 -5.01 6.00
N LEU A 217 13.19 -6.33 6.05
CA LEU A 217 12.27 -7.25 6.71
C LEU A 217 12.19 -7.02 8.22
N LEU A 218 13.34 -6.80 8.88
CA LEU A 218 13.37 -6.45 10.30
C LEU A 218 12.61 -5.15 10.58
N ARG A 219 12.84 -4.11 9.77
CA ARG A 219 12.09 -2.84 9.86
C ARG A 219 10.60 -3.05 9.60
N ALA A 220 10.23 -3.92 8.65
CA ALA A 220 8.85 -4.19 8.29
C ALA A 220 8.08 -4.93 9.40
N VAL A 221 8.70 -5.93 10.04
CA VAL A 221 8.06 -6.62 11.18
C VAL A 221 7.95 -5.70 12.39
N ALA A 222 8.98 -4.88 12.68
CA ALA A 222 8.91 -3.85 13.72
C ALA A 222 7.77 -2.86 13.45
N TYR A 223 7.60 -2.41 12.20
CA TYR A 223 6.47 -1.56 11.82
C TYR A 223 5.12 -2.23 12.13
N ARG A 224 4.93 -3.50 11.78
CA ARG A 224 3.68 -4.22 12.09
C ARG A 224 3.48 -4.40 13.60
N ARG A 225 4.54 -4.60 14.36
CA ARG A 225 4.50 -4.64 15.83
C ARG A 225 4.03 -3.29 16.41
N TYR A 226 4.58 -2.18 15.93
CA TYR A 226 4.15 -0.86 16.37
C TYR A 226 2.73 -0.53 15.92
N VAL A 227 2.33 -0.87 14.69
CA VAL A 227 0.93 -0.73 14.25
C VAL A 227 0.01 -1.50 15.19
N ASN A 228 0.32 -2.77 15.50
CA ASN A 228 -0.51 -3.58 16.39
C ASN A 228 -0.56 -3.01 17.82
N THR A 229 0.51 -2.39 18.29
CA THR A 229 0.55 -1.76 19.62
C THR A 229 -0.27 -0.46 19.69
N LEU A 230 -0.20 0.36 18.66
CA LEU A 230 -0.80 1.69 18.63
C LEU A 230 -2.25 1.69 18.12
N HIS A 231 -2.65 0.66 17.36
CA HIS A 231 -3.96 0.64 16.72
C HIS A 231 -5.06 0.19 17.69
N PRO A 232 -6.17 0.95 17.85
CA PRO A 232 -7.21 0.66 18.84
C PRO A 232 -7.98 -0.65 18.57
N ARG A 233 -7.88 -1.20 17.35
CA ARG A 233 -8.50 -2.48 16.97
C ARG A 233 -7.50 -3.62 16.88
N SER A 234 -6.36 -3.54 17.57
CA SER A 234 -5.37 -4.63 17.61
C SER A 234 -5.98 -5.91 18.21
N LYS A 235 -5.49 -7.07 17.74
CA LYS A 235 -5.95 -8.40 18.18
C LYS A 235 -4.78 -9.19 18.74
N ALA A 236 -5.00 -9.92 19.83
CA ALA A 236 -3.98 -10.75 20.47
C ALA A 236 -3.41 -11.83 19.51
N THR A 237 -4.29 -12.46 18.70
CA THR A 237 -3.85 -13.46 17.70
C THR A 237 -2.89 -12.88 16.66
N VAL A 238 -3.10 -11.63 16.25
CA VAL A 238 -2.19 -10.93 15.32
C VAL A 238 -0.86 -10.65 15.99
N ARG A 239 -0.86 -10.29 17.28
CA ARG A 239 0.37 -10.08 18.07
C ARG A 239 1.24 -11.33 18.08
N SER A 240 0.69 -12.50 18.42
CA SER A 240 1.46 -13.74 18.46
C SER A 240 2.05 -14.13 17.12
N ASN A 241 1.32 -13.86 16.01
CA ASN A 241 1.87 -14.10 14.68
C ASN A 241 3.02 -13.14 14.35
N ILE A 242 2.92 -11.86 14.76
CA ILE A 242 4.00 -10.88 14.58
C ILE A 242 5.23 -11.31 15.37
N GLU A 243 5.08 -11.68 16.66
CA GLU A 243 6.16 -12.14 17.54
C GLU A 243 6.89 -13.36 16.93
N ARG A 244 6.16 -14.35 16.43
CA ARG A 244 6.73 -15.52 15.74
C ARG A 244 7.56 -15.13 14.52
N VAL A 245 7.05 -14.22 13.68
CA VAL A 245 7.77 -13.77 12.46
C VAL A 245 8.99 -12.95 12.86
N GLU A 246 8.88 -12.07 13.85
CA GLU A 246 10.00 -11.27 14.35
C GLU A 246 11.13 -12.13 14.89
N GLU A 247 10.83 -13.14 15.72
CA GLU A 247 11.81 -14.10 16.23
C GLU A 247 12.55 -14.84 15.12
N ALA A 248 11.82 -15.31 14.10
CA ALA A 248 12.41 -15.99 12.95
C ALA A 248 13.35 -15.07 12.15
N LEU A 249 12.93 -13.83 11.88
CA LEU A 249 13.75 -12.88 11.12
C LEU A 249 14.98 -12.40 11.88
N VAL A 250 14.88 -12.20 13.21
CA VAL A 250 16.02 -11.85 14.06
C VAL A 250 17.03 -12.96 14.13
N SER A 251 16.56 -14.23 14.29
CA SER A 251 17.46 -15.39 14.28
C SER A 251 18.22 -15.50 12.96
N ALA A 252 17.53 -15.38 11.82
CA ALA A 252 18.15 -15.45 10.50
C ALA A 252 19.18 -14.32 10.27
N ALA A 253 18.92 -13.13 10.79
CA ALA A 253 19.88 -12.01 10.71
C ALA A 253 21.15 -12.26 11.55
N SER A 254 21.01 -12.90 12.71
CA SER A 254 22.14 -13.21 13.61
C SER A 254 23.05 -14.31 13.05
N ASP A 255 22.51 -15.24 12.27
CA ASP A 255 23.28 -16.32 11.63
C ASP A 255 24.14 -15.83 10.43
N THR A 256 23.95 -14.60 9.99
CA THR A 256 24.58 -14.02 8.80
C THR A 256 25.70 -13.02 9.16
N LEU A 257 25.78 -12.62 10.43
CA LEU A 257 26.84 -11.75 11.01
C LEU A 257 28.00 -12.58 11.55
#